data_6cc63c6ae1a982d3799cd1a1111cf9f3
#
_entry.id   6cc63c6ae1a982d3799cd1a1111cf9f3
#
_cell.length_a   1.000
_cell.length_b   1.000
_cell.length_c   1.000
_cell.angle_alpha   90.00
_cell.angle_beta   90.00
_cell.angle_gamma   90.00
#
_symmetry.space_group_name_H-M   'P 1'
#
loop_
_entity.id
_entity.type
_entity.pdbx_description
1 polymer ?
#
loop_
_entity_poly.entity_id
_entity_poly.type
_entity_poly.pdbx_seq_one_letter_code
_entity_poly.pdbx_strand_id
1 'polypeptide(L)'
;MEKIGAESGDSKNQVLRYIRLTYLIPELLEMVDENKIAFNPAVEISYLERSEQQVLLDAMDLNDCTPSHAQAIRLKKMSQDGVLNDEQIYAVMSEEKPNQQEQIKFKKDELKKYFPPTYTDAQMRKDIIKGLELLKRQRERNRDAR
;
A
#
# COMPACT_ATOMS: atom_id res chain seq x y z
N MET A 1 -8.96 -17.09 34.77
CA MET A 1 -7.79 -17.79 34.22
C MET A 1 -8.13 -18.64 33.05
N GLU A 2 -9.19 -19.40 33.12
CA GLU A 2 -9.61 -20.26 32.00
C GLU A 2 -10.04 -19.44 30.78
N LYS A 3 -10.68 -18.30 31.02
CA LYS A 3 -11.03 -17.35 29.95
C LYS A 3 -9.79 -16.83 29.24
N ILE A 4 -8.75 -16.59 30.01
CA ILE A 4 -7.45 -16.20 29.48
C ILE A 4 -6.84 -17.37 28.71
N GLY A 5 -7.06 -18.61 29.16
CA GLY A 5 -6.62 -19.80 28.48
C GLY A 5 -7.26 -20.01 27.12
N ALA A 6 -8.58 -19.70 26.98
CA ALA A 6 -9.29 -19.80 25.72
C ALA A 6 -8.86 -18.74 24.73
N GLU A 7 -8.52 -17.54 25.21
CA GLU A 7 -8.06 -16.44 24.41
C GLU A 7 -6.53 -16.44 24.26
N SER A 8 -5.83 -17.24 25.04
CA SER A 8 -4.37 -17.20 25.11
C SER A 8 -3.67 -17.60 23.83
N GLY A 9 -4.33 -18.33 22.93
CA GLY A 9 -3.77 -18.64 21.61
C GLY A 9 -3.49 -17.37 20.83
N ASP A 10 -4.48 -16.51 20.67
CA ASP A 10 -4.34 -15.23 19.97
C ASP A 10 -3.48 -14.25 20.76
N SER A 11 -3.66 -14.18 22.09
CA SER A 11 -2.84 -13.33 22.94
C SER A 11 -1.37 -13.73 22.91
N LYS A 12 -1.10 -15.03 22.94
CA LYS A 12 0.25 -15.57 22.89
C LYS A 12 0.93 -15.24 21.57
N ASN A 13 0.22 -15.42 20.47
CA ASN A 13 0.72 -15.06 19.14
C ASN A 13 0.96 -13.56 19.03
N GLN A 14 0.07 -12.76 19.60
CA GLN A 14 0.20 -11.31 19.61
C GLN A 14 1.43 -10.87 20.41
N VAL A 15 1.67 -11.47 21.58
CA VAL A 15 2.86 -11.18 22.38
C VAL A 15 4.13 -11.56 21.62
N LEU A 16 4.16 -12.72 20.98
CA LEU A 16 5.30 -13.16 20.19
C LEU A 16 5.57 -12.17 19.02
N ARG A 17 4.53 -11.68 18.41
CA ARG A 17 4.65 -10.68 17.32
C ARG A 17 5.22 -9.36 17.84
N TYR A 18 4.79 -8.91 19.03
CA TYR A 18 5.36 -7.71 19.66
C TYR A 18 6.83 -7.92 20.01
N ILE A 19 7.19 -9.10 20.55
CA ILE A 19 8.58 -9.43 20.82
C ILE A 19 9.38 -9.42 19.53
N ARG A 20 8.81 -9.89 18.43
CA ARG A 20 9.47 -9.91 17.13
C ARG A 20 9.89 -8.52 16.68
N LEU A 21 9.12 -7.49 17.02
CA LEU A 21 9.46 -6.11 16.68
C LEU A 21 10.79 -5.66 17.30
N THR A 22 11.24 -6.27 18.37
CA THR A 22 12.53 -5.95 19.00
C THR A 22 13.73 -6.31 18.12
N TYR A 23 13.52 -7.12 17.09
CA TYR A 23 14.56 -7.45 16.12
C TYR A 23 14.70 -6.43 15.00
N LEU A 24 13.83 -5.42 14.99
CA LEU A 24 13.97 -4.29 14.06
C LEU A 24 15.12 -3.39 14.50
N ILE A 25 15.78 -2.76 13.52
CA ILE A 25 16.73 -1.70 13.85
C ILE A 25 15.96 -0.53 14.50
N PRO A 26 16.63 0.27 15.35
CA PRO A 26 15.94 1.32 16.10
C PRO A 26 15.12 2.27 15.23
N GLU A 27 15.63 2.63 14.07
CA GLU A 27 14.96 3.56 13.15
C GLU A 27 13.63 3.01 12.63
N LEU A 28 13.60 1.71 12.30
CA LEU A 28 12.37 1.05 11.86
C LEU A 28 11.38 0.88 13.01
N LEU A 29 11.87 0.54 14.18
CA LEU A 29 11.02 0.40 15.38
C LEU A 29 10.37 1.75 15.71
N GLU A 30 11.10 2.83 15.62
CA GLU A 30 10.57 4.18 15.83
C GLU A 30 9.46 4.48 14.82
N MET A 31 9.62 4.10 13.55
CA MET A 31 8.60 4.29 12.53
C MET A 31 7.32 3.50 12.83
N VAL A 32 7.45 2.32 13.45
CA VAL A 32 6.28 1.55 13.90
C VAL A 32 5.59 2.30 15.04
N ASP A 33 6.34 2.81 15.99
CA ASP A 33 5.79 3.57 17.13
C ASP A 33 5.08 4.84 16.67
N GLU A 34 5.55 5.45 15.59
CA GLU A 34 4.95 6.64 14.99
C GLU A 34 3.80 6.31 14.02
N ASN A 35 3.43 5.04 13.89
CA ASN A 35 2.40 4.55 12.97
C ASN A 35 2.72 4.79 11.48
N LYS A 36 3.98 4.98 11.14
CA LYS A 36 4.42 5.11 9.75
C LYS A 36 4.49 3.76 9.06
N ILE A 37 4.83 2.71 9.80
CA ILE A 37 4.81 1.32 9.32
C ILE A 37 3.74 0.58 10.11
N ALA A 38 2.85 -0.11 9.41
CA ALA A 38 1.81 -0.90 10.04
C ALA A 38 2.42 -2.13 10.75
N PHE A 39 1.70 -2.64 11.73
CA PHE A 39 2.17 -3.74 12.58
C PHE A 39 2.51 -5.00 11.78
N ASN A 40 1.61 -5.43 10.88
CA ASN A 40 1.82 -6.67 10.13
C ASN A 40 3.03 -6.61 9.20
N PRO A 41 3.22 -5.58 8.37
CA PRO A 41 4.47 -5.44 7.61
C PRO A 41 5.71 -5.38 8.50
N ALA A 42 5.63 -4.69 9.62
CA ALA A 42 6.77 -4.56 10.54
C ALA A 42 7.23 -5.90 11.08
N VAL A 43 6.29 -6.78 11.45
CA VAL A 43 6.62 -8.14 11.92
C VAL A 43 7.37 -8.91 10.83
N GLU A 44 6.90 -8.85 9.59
CA GLU A 44 7.55 -9.53 8.47
C GLU A 44 8.97 -9.00 8.23
N ILE A 45 9.15 -7.67 8.28
CA ILE A 45 10.45 -7.03 8.11
C ILE A 45 11.43 -7.43 9.21
N SER A 46 10.94 -7.70 10.42
CA SER A 46 11.79 -8.08 11.55
C SER A 46 12.57 -9.38 11.32
N TYR A 47 12.16 -10.17 10.33
CA TYR A 47 12.88 -11.40 9.96
C TYR A 47 14.05 -11.14 9.01
N LEU A 48 14.19 -9.95 8.49
CA LEU A 48 15.34 -9.57 7.67
C LEU A 48 16.58 -9.41 8.55
N GLU A 49 17.76 -9.62 7.96
CA GLU A 49 19.00 -9.31 8.64
C GLU A 49 19.12 -7.80 8.85
N ARG A 50 19.91 -7.39 9.84
CA ARG A 50 20.06 -5.96 10.16
C ARG A 50 20.59 -5.16 8.96
N SER A 51 21.52 -5.74 8.20
CA SER A 51 22.03 -5.09 6.99
C SER A 51 20.95 -4.91 5.94
N GLU A 52 20.06 -5.90 5.80
CA GLU A 52 18.94 -5.84 4.88
C GLU A 52 17.91 -4.78 5.33
N GLN A 53 17.67 -4.72 6.63
CA GLN A 53 16.78 -3.69 7.20
C GLN A 53 17.31 -2.29 6.95
N GLN A 54 18.61 -2.09 7.04
CA GLN A 54 19.23 -0.79 6.79
C GLN A 54 19.06 -0.38 5.32
N VAL A 55 19.28 -1.30 4.39
CA VAL A 55 19.07 -1.05 2.96
C VAL A 55 17.59 -0.75 2.68
N LEU A 56 16.69 -1.48 3.35
CA LEU A 56 15.25 -1.24 3.24
C LEU A 56 14.90 0.18 3.71
N LEU A 57 15.46 0.62 4.82
CA LEU A 57 15.25 1.97 5.32
C LEU A 57 15.71 3.02 4.29
N ASP A 58 16.87 2.82 3.71
CA ASP A 58 17.40 3.72 2.67
C ASP A 58 16.50 3.75 1.44
N ALA A 59 15.98 2.58 1.03
CA ALA A 59 15.07 2.47 -0.11
C ALA A 59 13.73 3.15 0.19
N MET A 60 13.24 3.05 1.41
CA MET A 60 12.02 3.73 1.84
C MET A 60 12.18 5.24 1.77
N ASP A 61 13.31 5.75 2.23
CA ASP A 61 13.60 7.19 2.18
C ASP A 61 13.70 7.68 0.73
N LEU A 62 14.38 6.91 -0.12
CA LEU A 62 14.54 7.26 -1.53
C LEU A 62 13.20 7.33 -2.27
N ASN A 63 12.31 6.40 -1.99
CA ASN A 63 11.03 6.29 -2.68
C ASN A 63 9.87 6.96 -1.92
N ASP A 64 10.16 7.53 -0.76
CA ASP A 64 9.17 8.18 0.11
C ASP A 64 7.95 7.30 0.33
N CYS A 65 8.18 6.05 0.68
CA CYS A 65 7.11 5.07 0.90
C CYS A 65 7.51 4.04 1.94
N THR A 66 6.53 3.31 2.44
CA THR A 66 6.73 2.19 3.37
C THR A 66 6.24 0.91 2.70
N PRO A 67 6.80 -0.26 3.08
CA PRO A 67 6.38 -1.51 2.43
C PRO A 67 4.95 -1.88 2.81
N SER A 68 4.21 -2.40 1.83
CA SER A 68 2.92 -3.04 2.09
C SER A 68 3.15 -4.41 2.73
N HIS A 69 2.08 -5.00 3.28
CA HIS A 69 2.18 -6.33 3.86
C HIS A 69 2.67 -7.36 2.83
N ALA A 70 2.15 -7.31 1.60
CA ALA A 70 2.58 -8.20 0.52
C ALA A 70 4.05 -8.02 0.18
N GLN A 71 4.54 -6.78 0.09
CA GLN A 71 5.95 -6.50 -0.16
C GLN A 71 6.84 -7.01 0.98
N ALA A 72 6.42 -6.81 2.23
CA ALA A 72 7.14 -7.28 3.40
C ALA A 72 7.26 -8.81 3.41
N ILE A 73 6.19 -9.51 3.07
CA ILE A 73 6.20 -10.97 2.96
C ILE A 73 7.19 -11.42 1.87
N ARG A 74 7.19 -10.76 0.73
CA ARG A 74 8.12 -11.08 -0.36
C ARG A 74 9.57 -10.89 0.06
N LEU A 75 9.86 -9.77 0.73
CA LEU A 75 11.21 -9.49 1.23
C LEU A 75 11.65 -10.54 2.23
N LYS A 76 10.78 -10.88 3.17
CA LYS A 76 11.06 -11.93 4.15
C LYS A 76 11.38 -13.25 3.47
N LYS A 77 10.57 -13.66 2.50
CA LYS A 77 10.76 -14.92 1.78
C LYS A 77 12.10 -14.93 1.05
N MET A 78 12.42 -13.85 0.34
CA MET A 78 13.68 -13.74 -0.38
C MET A 78 14.88 -13.77 0.57
N SER A 79 14.77 -13.14 1.74
CA SER A 79 15.81 -13.18 2.76
C SER A 79 16.02 -14.60 3.29
N GLN A 80 14.92 -15.31 3.60
CA GLN A 80 15.00 -16.69 4.07
C GLN A 80 15.57 -17.65 3.04
N ASP A 81 15.29 -17.40 1.77
CA ASP A 81 15.83 -18.19 0.66
C ASP A 81 17.27 -17.81 0.32
N GLY A 82 17.82 -16.78 0.95
CA GLY A 82 19.18 -16.33 0.73
C GLY A 82 19.42 -15.63 -0.60
N VAL A 83 18.36 -15.15 -1.25
CA VAL A 83 18.46 -14.51 -2.57
C VAL A 83 18.22 -13.00 -2.51
N LEU A 84 17.93 -12.45 -1.34
CA LEU A 84 17.68 -11.03 -1.18
C LEU A 84 18.99 -10.25 -1.27
N ASN A 85 19.01 -9.23 -2.11
CA ASN A 85 20.14 -8.30 -2.23
C ASN A 85 19.63 -6.86 -2.28
N ASP A 86 20.56 -5.91 -2.30
CA ASP A 86 20.23 -4.48 -2.28
C ASP A 86 19.37 -4.09 -3.48
N GLU A 87 19.72 -4.57 -4.67
CA GLU A 87 18.97 -4.27 -5.89
C GLU A 87 17.53 -4.72 -5.79
N GLN A 88 17.29 -5.90 -5.23
CA GLN A 88 15.94 -6.43 -5.07
C GLN A 88 15.14 -5.65 -4.06
N ILE A 89 15.77 -5.20 -2.97
CA ILE A 89 15.09 -4.36 -1.98
C ILE A 89 14.66 -3.05 -2.64
N TYR A 90 15.55 -2.40 -3.37
CA TYR A 90 15.21 -1.17 -4.08
C TYR A 90 14.14 -1.40 -5.15
N ALA A 91 14.19 -2.52 -5.87
CA ALA A 91 13.20 -2.85 -6.87
C ALA A 91 11.80 -3.02 -6.26
N VAL A 92 11.72 -3.75 -5.15
CA VAL A 92 10.43 -3.95 -4.46
C VAL A 92 9.87 -2.62 -3.96
N MET A 93 10.73 -1.78 -3.37
CA MET A 93 10.28 -0.49 -2.82
C MET A 93 9.95 0.54 -3.89
N SER A 94 10.47 0.38 -5.10
CA SER A 94 10.14 1.27 -6.22
C SER A 94 8.89 0.85 -6.98
N GLU A 95 8.30 -0.29 -6.65
CA GLU A 95 7.06 -0.74 -7.29
C GLU A 95 5.92 0.24 -7.02
N GLU A 96 5.14 0.52 -8.05
CA GLU A 96 3.94 1.33 -7.91
C GLU A 96 2.87 0.52 -7.20
N LYS A 97 2.39 1.04 -6.08
CA LYS A 97 1.31 0.39 -5.34
C LYS A 97 -0.03 0.82 -5.92
N PRO A 98 -0.99 -0.12 -6.09
CA PRO A 98 -2.31 0.25 -6.60
C PRO A 98 -2.98 1.39 -5.82
N ASN A 99 -2.77 1.44 -4.51
CA ASN A 99 -3.35 2.46 -3.64
C ASN A 99 -2.69 3.83 -3.79
N GLN A 100 -1.51 3.90 -4.43
CA GLN A 100 -0.75 5.13 -4.62
C GLN A 100 -0.90 5.72 -6.03
N GLN A 101 -1.63 5.03 -6.91
CA GLN A 101 -1.95 5.57 -8.22
C GLN A 101 -2.84 6.80 -8.06
N GLU A 102 -2.53 7.85 -8.82
CA GLU A 102 -3.34 9.05 -8.80
C GLU A 102 -4.75 8.73 -9.29
N GLN A 103 -5.72 9.10 -8.50
CA GLN A 103 -7.12 8.86 -8.81
C GLN A 103 -7.95 10.08 -8.45
N ILE A 104 -8.93 10.37 -9.29
CA ILE A 104 -9.96 11.32 -8.97
C ILE A 104 -11.20 10.51 -8.61
N LYS A 105 -11.71 10.71 -7.40
CA LYS A 105 -12.86 9.96 -6.91
C LYS A 105 -14.10 10.86 -6.85
N PHE A 106 -15.21 10.32 -7.31
CA PHE A 106 -16.50 10.96 -7.21
C PHE A 106 -17.42 10.11 -6.34
N LYS A 107 -18.23 10.77 -5.54
CA LYS A 107 -19.28 10.06 -4.81
C LYS A 107 -20.36 9.64 -5.80
N LYS A 108 -20.85 8.43 -5.63
CA LYS A 108 -21.91 7.90 -6.50
C LYS A 108 -23.14 8.80 -6.54
N ASP A 109 -23.47 9.41 -5.40
CA ASP A 109 -24.60 10.33 -5.30
C ASP A 109 -24.43 11.58 -6.16
N GLU A 110 -23.23 12.08 -6.33
CA GLU A 110 -22.94 13.22 -7.19
C GLU A 110 -23.19 12.91 -8.66
N LEU A 111 -22.98 11.67 -9.05
CA LEU A 111 -23.13 11.23 -10.44
C LEU A 111 -24.54 10.75 -10.77
N LYS A 112 -25.28 10.26 -9.78
CA LYS A 112 -26.62 9.68 -9.99
C LYS A 112 -27.59 10.61 -10.69
N LYS A 113 -27.52 11.90 -10.43
CA LYS A 113 -28.44 12.88 -11.03
C LYS A 113 -28.26 13.01 -12.54
N TYR A 114 -27.18 12.52 -13.09
CA TYR A 114 -26.90 12.60 -14.53
C TYR A 114 -27.26 11.33 -15.27
N PHE A 115 -27.70 10.28 -14.56
CA PHE A 115 -27.93 8.95 -15.14
C PHE A 115 -29.28 8.40 -14.70
N PRO A 116 -29.91 7.55 -15.54
CA PRO A 116 -31.12 6.82 -15.14
C PRO A 116 -30.83 5.87 -13.97
N PRO A 117 -31.81 5.63 -13.08
CA PRO A 117 -31.61 4.73 -11.94
C PRO A 117 -31.24 3.31 -12.29
N THR A 118 -31.52 2.89 -13.53
CA THR A 118 -31.25 1.52 -14.02
C THR A 118 -29.84 1.32 -14.56
N TYR A 119 -29.05 2.40 -14.66
CA TYR A 119 -27.70 2.31 -15.19
C TYR A 119 -26.79 1.50 -14.24
N THR A 120 -25.99 0.62 -14.84
CA THR A 120 -24.90 -0.07 -14.13
C THR A 120 -23.69 0.84 -14.04
N ASP A 121 -22.77 0.49 -13.15
CA ASP A 121 -21.51 1.25 -13.01
C ASP A 121 -20.71 1.26 -14.31
N ALA A 122 -20.73 0.15 -15.06
CA ALA A 122 -20.06 0.05 -16.36
C ALA A 122 -20.66 1.02 -17.39
N GLN A 123 -21.99 1.13 -17.42
CA GLN A 123 -22.70 2.06 -18.31
C GLN A 123 -22.37 3.51 -17.95
N MET A 124 -22.37 3.84 -16.65
CA MET A 124 -22.02 5.17 -16.16
C MET A 124 -20.60 5.55 -16.57
N ARG A 125 -19.66 4.64 -16.38
CA ARG A 125 -18.25 4.87 -16.76
C ARG A 125 -18.09 5.12 -18.25
N LYS A 126 -18.77 4.33 -19.07
CA LYS A 126 -18.74 4.47 -20.53
C LYS A 126 -19.27 5.84 -20.97
N ASP A 127 -20.40 6.27 -20.39
CA ASP A 127 -21.00 7.55 -20.72
C ASP A 127 -20.14 8.73 -20.25
N ILE A 128 -19.50 8.60 -19.08
CA ILE A 128 -18.61 9.64 -18.56
C ILE A 128 -17.45 9.88 -19.53
N ILE A 129 -16.80 8.81 -19.98
CA ILE A 129 -15.67 8.92 -20.89
C ILE A 129 -16.12 9.53 -22.23
N LYS A 130 -17.26 9.06 -22.73
CA LYS A 130 -17.84 9.59 -23.98
C LYS A 130 -18.17 11.09 -23.87
N GLY A 131 -18.75 11.49 -22.74
CA GLY A 131 -19.05 12.89 -22.47
C GLY A 131 -17.80 13.75 -22.38
N LEU A 132 -16.74 13.24 -21.77
CA LEU A 132 -15.46 13.93 -21.65
C LEU A 132 -14.79 14.10 -23.02
N GLU A 133 -14.88 13.11 -23.89
CA GLU A 133 -14.38 13.20 -25.26
C GLU A 133 -15.09 14.30 -26.04
N LEU A 134 -16.42 14.41 -25.90
CA LEU A 134 -17.20 15.46 -26.53
C LEU A 134 -16.81 16.84 -26.01
N LEU A 135 -16.60 16.99 -24.70
CA LEU A 135 -16.14 18.23 -24.09
C LEU A 135 -14.76 18.64 -24.60
N LYS A 136 -13.86 17.68 -24.74
CA LYS A 136 -12.52 17.92 -25.27
C LYS A 136 -12.59 18.47 -26.68
N ARG A 137 -13.42 17.86 -27.54
CA ARG A 137 -13.63 18.32 -28.92
C ARG A 137 -14.19 19.73 -28.97
N GLN A 138 -15.13 20.03 -28.09
CA GLN A 138 -15.73 21.35 -27.98
C GLN A 138 -14.69 22.41 -27.60
N ARG A 139 -13.84 22.10 -26.64
CA ARG A 139 -12.76 23.00 -26.21
C ARG A 139 -11.77 23.24 -27.32
N GLU A 140 -11.41 22.24 -28.10
CA GLU A 140 -10.51 22.34 -29.23
C GLU A 140 -11.10 23.25 -30.34
N ARG A 141 -12.39 23.06 -30.63
CA ARG A 141 -13.10 23.92 -31.59
C ARG A 141 -13.11 25.39 -31.15
N ASN A 142 -13.37 25.63 -29.87
CA ASN A 142 -13.40 26.98 -29.33
C ASN A 142 -12.00 27.61 -29.36
N ARG A 143 -10.96 26.82 -29.17
CA ARG A 143 -9.58 27.30 -29.26
C ARG A 143 -9.21 27.66 -30.72
N ASP A 144 -9.61 26.80 -31.65
CA ASP A 144 -9.32 27.01 -33.08
C ASP A 144 -10.14 28.16 -33.68
N ALA A 145 -11.27 28.48 -33.09
CA ALA A 145 -12.13 29.58 -33.51
C ALA A 145 -11.57 30.97 -33.14
N ARG A 146 -10.54 30.99 -32.32
CA ARG A 146 -9.86 32.23 -31.93
C ARG A 146 -8.69 32.51 -32.88
#